data_e3e54ab9f3f6707fe6cd2a08c4a2acef
#
_entry.id   e3e54ab9f3f6707fe6cd2a08c4a2acef
#
_cell.length_a   1.000
_cell.length_b   1.000
_cell.length_c   1.000
_cell.angle_alpha   90.00
_cell.angle_beta   90.00
_cell.angle_gamma   90.00
#
_symmetry.space_group_name_H-M   'P 1'
#
loop_
_entity.id
_entity.type
_entity.pdbx_description
1 polymer ?
#
loop_
_entity_poly.entity_id
_entity_poly.type
_entity_poly.pdbx_seq_one_letter_code
_entity_poly.pdbx_strand_id
1 'polypeptide(L)'
;MTLPFDDQTAFTRLPTVERALSGGRRLVQPVDVDSATQLGGSAPIIWDLVDEFPSVNAVLPEVQRMFSDSPDVIIGGIRTAFALFLEGELMFPTSPGEPG
;
A
#
# COMPACT_ATOMS: atom_id res chain seq x y z
N MET A 1 19.35 1.86 -2.40
CA MET A 1 18.60 2.51 -1.31
C MET A 1 17.79 1.47 -0.55
N THR A 2 17.86 1.51 0.76
CA THR A 2 17.16 0.56 1.59
C THR A 2 15.81 1.12 1.99
N LEU A 3 14.76 0.34 1.76
CA LEU A 3 13.42 0.72 2.21
C LEU A 3 13.31 0.57 3.74
N PRO A 4 12.42 1.34 4.40
CA PRO A 4 12.23 1.25 5.84
C PRO A 4 11.47 0.00 6.28
N PHE A 5 11.23 -0.92 5.37
CA PHE A 5 10.51 -2.18 5.64
C PHE A 5 11.03 -3.26 4.69
N ASP A 6 10.80 -4.51 5.04
CA ASP A 6 11.07 -5.62 4.13
C ASP A 6 9.76 -6.18 3.56
N ASP A 7 9.87 -7.16 2.68
CA ASP A 7 8.71 -7.70 1.98
C ASP A 7 7.77 -8.50 2.89
N GLN A 8 8.24 -8.85 4.08
CA GLN A 8 7.45 -9.63 5.04
C GLN A 8 6.79 -8.75 6.11
N THR A 9 7.17 -7.48 6.18
CA THR A 9 6.60 -6.57 7.16
C THR A 9 5.10 -6.42 6.93
N ALA A 10 4.31 -6.70 7.95
CA ALA A 10 2.87 -6.51 7.88
C ALA A 10 2.49 -5.10 8.33
N PHE A 11 1.44 -4.57 7.73
CA PHE A 11 0.99 -3.20 8.00
C PHE A 11 -0.48 -3.18 8.38
N THR A 12 -0.85 -2.16 9.15
CA THR A 12 -2.24 -1.89 9.51
C THR A 12 -2.62 -0.55 8.90
N ARG A 13 -3.74 -0.51 8.18
CA ARG A 13 -4.25 0.72 7.60
C ARG A 13 -4.88 1.58 8.67
N LEU A 14 -4.64 2.90 8.55
CA LEU A 14 -5.33 3.86 9.41
C LEU A 14 -6.72 4.16 8.84
N PRO A 15 -7.65 4.62 9.66
CA PRO A 15 -8.93 5.12 9.13
C PRO A 15 -8.69 6.28 8.19
N THR A 16 -9.30 6.24 7.01
CA THR A 16 -9.12 7.27 5.99
C THR A 16 -10.45 7.66 5.38
N VAL A 17 -10.44 8.85 4.77
CA VAL A 17 -11.50 9.31 3.87
C VAL A 17 -10.92 9.25 2.47
N GLU A 18 -11.66 8.72 1.53
CA GLU A 18 -11.18 8.51 0.16
C GLU A 18 -12.11 9.19 -0.83
N ARG A 19 -11.52 9.70 -1.91
CA ARG A 19 -12.26 10.30 -3.01
C ARG A 19 -11.69 9.82 -4.34
N ALA A 20 -12.56 9.29 -5.19
CA ALA A 20 -12.15 8.91 -6.54
C ALA A 20 -11.92 10.16 -7.38
N LEU A 21 -10.84 10.14 -8.15
CA LEU A 21 -10.49 11.20 -9.09
C LEU A 21 -10.56 10.65 -10.50
N SER A 22 -10.53 11.54 -11.48
CA SER A 22 -10.52 11.12 -12.88
C SER A 22 -9.25 10.34 -13.21
N GLY A 23 -9.33 9.46 -14.21
CA GLY A 23 -8.19 8.68 -14.64
C GLY A 23 -7.81 7.54 -13.70
N GLY A 24 -8.75 7.05 -12.89
CA GLY A 24 -8.49 5.95 -11.99
C GLY A 24 -7.67 6.31 -10.77
N ARG A 25 -7.38 7.59 -10.58
CA ARG A 25 -6.63 8.05 -9.41
C ARG A 25 -7.55 8.15 -8.21
N ARG A 26 -6.95 8.15 -7.03
CA ARG A 26 -7.70 8.25 -5.78
C ARG A 26 -6.98 9.15 -4.81
N LEU A 27 -7.74 9.97 -4.08
CA LEU A 27 -7.21 10.80 -3.02
C LEU A 27 -7.54 10.13 -1.69
N VAL A 28 -6.54 9.92 -0.85
CA VAL A 28 -6.71 9.23 0.44
C VAL A 28 -6.16 10.12 1.54
N GLN A 29 -6.97 10.37 2.54
CA GLN A 29 -6.59 11.24 3.66
C GLN A 29 -6.89 10.57 4.98
N PRO A 30 -5.89 10.37 5.85
CA PRO A 30 -6.16 9.89 7.20
C PRO A 30 -7.05 10.86 7.96
N VAL A 31 -7.95 10.34 8.79
CA VAL A 31 -8.91 11.21 9.49
C VAL A 31 -8.25 12.18 10.47
N ASP A 32 -7.04 11.86 10.94
CA ASP A 32 -6.32 12.69 11.91
C ASP A 32 -5.20 13.52 11.29
N VAL A 33 -5.11 13.57 9.97
CA VAL A 33 -4.04 14.28 9.25
C VAL A 33 -4.67 15.26 8.27
N ASP A 34 -4.10 16.46 8.19
CA ASP A 34 -4.64 17.52 7.34
C ASP A 34 -4.19 17.44 5.88
N SER A 35 -3.44 16.43 5.51
CA SER A 35 -2.97 16.31 4.13
C SER A 35 -3.44 15.00 3.53
N ALA A 36 -3.72 15.05 2.24
CA ALA A 36 -4.17 13.88 1.48
C ALA A 36 -3.06 13.40 0.55
N THR A 37 -3.06 12.10 0.27
CA THR A 37 -2.12 11.48 -0.65
C THR A 37 -2.88 11.07 -1.91
N GLN A 38 -2.34 11.43 -3.06
CA GLN A 38 -2.92 11.02 -4.33
C GLN A 38 -2.31 9.70 -4.77
N LEU A 39 -3.15 8.71 -5.02
CA LEU A 39 -2.73 7.41 -5.50
C LEU A 39 -3.03 7.32 -7.00
N GLY A 40 -2.02 6.98 -7.79
CA GLY A 40 -2.16 6.81 -9.23
C GLY A 40 -1.62 5.47 -9.67
N GLY A 41 -1.78 5.15 -10.96
CA GLY A 41 -1.32 3.89 -11.51
C GLY A 41 -1.95 2.70 -10.80
N SER A 42 -1.13 1.77 -10.36
CA SER A 42 -1.60 0.59 -9.65
C SER A 42 -1.79 0.81 -8.15
N ALA A 43 -1.38 1.96 -7.63
CA ALA A 43 -1.42 2.20 -6.19
C ALA A 43 -2.83 2.10 -5.59
N PRO A 44 -3.89 2.62 -6.22
CA PRO A 44 -5.24 2.46 -5.65
C PRO A 44 -5.65 0.99 -5.51
N ILE A 45 -5.29 0.17 -6.48
CA ILE A 45 -5.61 -1.27 -6.44
C ILE A 45 -4.86 -1.94 -5.30
N ILE A 46 -3.58 -1.64 -5.18
CA ILE A 46 -2.75 -2.20 -4.10
C ILE A 46 -3.27 -1.74 -2.74
N TRP A 47 -3.66 -0.47 -2.63
CA TRP A 47 -4.25 0.06 -1.40
C TRP A 47 -5.48 -0.72 -0.96
N ASP A 48 -6.35 -1.06 -1.90
CA ASP A 48 -7.53 -1.85 -1.58
C ASP A 48 -7.20 -3.26 -1.12
N LEU A 49 -6.08 -3.81 -1.59
CA LEU A 49 -5.66 -5.15 -1.23
C LEU A 49 -4.96 -5.23 0.12
N VAL A 50 -4.35 -4.14 0.58
CA VAL A 50 -3.54 -4.14 1.80
C VAL A 50 -4.33 -4.59 3.02
N ASP A 51 -5.61 -4.27 3.07
CA ASP A 51 -6.44 -4.62 4.23
C ASP A 51 -6.51 -6.13 4.43
N GLU A 52 -6.57 -6.88 3.34
CA GLU A 52 -6.65 -8.34 3.36
C GLU A 52 -5.27 -8.98 3.22
N PHE A 53 -4.37 -8.33 2.50
CA PHE A 53 -3.02 -8.83 2.23
C PHE A 53 -2.01 -7.77 2.68
N PRO A 54 -1.66 -7.74 3.97
CA PRO A 54 -1.01 -6.57 4.56
C PRO A 54 0.50 -6.47 4.39
N SER A 55 1.13 -7.29 3.57
CA SER A 55 2.57 -7.20 3.33
C SER A 55 2.85 -7.29 1.83
N VAL A 56 4.05 -6.88 1.43
CA VAL A 56 4.46 -7.01 0.02
C VAL A 56 4.34 -8.46 -0.44
N ASN A 57 4.85 -9.41 0.35
CA ASN A 57 4.77 -10.82 -0.01
C ASN A 57 3.33 -11.33 -0.10
N ALA A 58 2.45 -10.84 0.77
CA ALA A 58 1.07 -11.29 0.77
C ALA A 58 0.29 -10.76 -0.43
N VAL A 59 0.55 -9.52 -0.82
CA VAL A 59 -0.20 -8.89 -1.91
C VAL A 59 0.32 -9.30 -3.30
N LEU A 60 1.57 -9.74 -3.38
CA LEU A 60 2.21 -10.04 -4.65
C LEU A 60 1.42 -11.01 -5.52
N PRO A 61 0.96 -12.19 -5.02
CA PRO A 61 0.21 -13.10 -5.87
C PRO A 61 -1.08 -12.50 -6.41
N GLU A 62 -1.72 -11.63 -5.64
CA GLU A 62 -2.96 -11.00 -6.05
C GLU A 62 -2.73 -10.03 -7.19
N VAL A 63 -1.66 -9.25 -7.10
CA VAL A 63 -1.30 -8.29 -8.16
C VAL A 63 -0.85 -9.04 -9.40
N GLN A 64 -0.13 -10.14 -9.25
CA GLN A 64 0.31 -10.95 -10.38
C GLN A 64 -0.85 -11.53 -11.19
N ARG A 65 -2.00 -11.75 -10.56
CA ARG A 65 -3.19 -12.21 -11.28
C ARG A 65 -3.82 -11.12 -12.12
N MET A 66 -3.58 -9.86 -11.78
CA MET A 66 -4.21 -8.73 -12.45
C MET A 66 -3.37 -8.13 -13.56
N PHE A 67 -2.06 -8.31 -13.50
CA PHE A 67 -1.13 -7.69 -14.43
C PHE A 67 -0.21 -8.74 -15.03
N SER A 68 0.12 -8.55 -16.30
CA SER A 68 0.96 -9.50 -17.03
C SER A 68 2.43 -9.08 -17.10
N ASP A 69 2.82 -8.08 -16.32
CA ASP A 69 4.21 -7.63 -16.27
C ASP A 69 5.10 -8.69 -15.63
N SER A 70 6.41 -8.54 -15.81
CA SER A 70 7.36 -9.47 -15.20
C SER A 70 7.30 -9.36 -13.68
N PRO A 71 7.62 -10.44 -12.96
CA PRO A 71 7.60 -10.41 -11.49
C PRO A 71 8.45 -9.30 -10.88
N ASP A 72 9.59 -8.99 -11.48
CA ASP A 72 10.45 -7.92 -10.96
C ASP A 72 9.80 -6.55 -11.07
N VAL A 73 9.08 -6.29 -12.16
CA VAL A 73 8.36 -5.04 -12.36
C VAL A 73 7.21 -4.96 -11.36
N ILE A 74 6.48 -6.04 -11.19
CA ILE A 74 5.33 -6.06 -10.29
C ILE A 74 5.76 -5.82 -8.85
N ILE A 75 6.79 -6.53 -8.37
CA ILE A 75 7.21 -6.38 -6.98
C ILE A 75 7.79 -4.99 -6.73
N GLY A 76 8.51 -4.43 -7.72
CA GLY A 76 9.00 -3.06 -7.62
C GLY A 76 7.87 -2.05 -7.49
N GLY A 77 6.79 -2.25 -8.25
CA GLY A 77 5.61 -1.40 -8.17
C GLY A 77 4.92 -1.50 -6.81
N ILE A 78 4.83 -2.71 -6.27
CA ILE A 78 4.23 -2.92 -4.94
C ILE A 78 5.06 -2.22 -3.87
N ARG A 79 6.38 -2.37 -3.91
CA ARG A 79 7.26 -1.71 -2.93
C ARG A 79 7.14 -0.20 -3.00
N THR A 80 7.06 0.34 -4.21
CA THR A 80 6.88 1.78 -4.40
C THR A 80 5.54 2.24 -3.84
N ALA A 81 4.47 1.48 -4.05
CA ALA A 81 3.16 1.82 -3.51
C ALA A 81 3.17 1.80 -1.99
N PHE A 82 3.77 0.78 -1.39
CA PHE A 82 3.86 0.69 0.08
C PHE A 82 4.66 1.86 0.65
N ALA A 83 5.76 2.25 -0.01
CA ALA A 83 6.54 3.40 0.43
C ALA A 83 5.69 4.68 0.38
N LEU A 84 4.88 4.83 -0.65
CA LEU A 84 3.98 5.97 -0.78
C LEU A 84 2.94 5.98 0.35
N PHE A 85 2.39 4.82 0.69
CA PHE A 85 1.40 4.72 1.78
C PHE A 85 2.02 5.11 3.12
N LEU A 86 3.25 4.69 3.37
CA LEU A 86 3.95 5.06 4.60
C LEU A 86 4.29 6.55 4.64
N GLU A 87 4.73 7.09 3.51
CA GLU A 87 5.05 8.51 3.41
C GLU A 87 3.83 9.38 3.66
N GLY A 88 2.66 8.92 3.21
CA GLY A 88 1.40 9.63 3.43
C GLY A 88 0.78 9.37 4.80
N GLU A 89 1.44 8.59 5.64
CA GLU A 89 0.93 8.20 6.96
C GLU A 89 -0.40 7.48 6.88
N LEU A 90 -0.59 6.69 5.81
CA LEU A 90 -1.84 5.97 5.57
C LEU A 90 -1.89 4.63 6.31
N MET A 91 -0.75 4.11 6.71
CA MET A 91 -0.64 2.85 7.41
C MET A 91 0.61 2.85 8.28
N PHE A 92 0.71 1.87 9.17
CA PHE A 92 1.87 1.74 10.04
C PHE A 92 2.21 0.25 10.18
N PRO A 93 3.47 -0.08 10.51
CA PRO A 93 3.84 -1.48 10.72
C PRO A 93 3.08 -2.07 11.88
N THR A 94 2.49 -3.24 11.65
CA THR A 94 1.85 -3.99 12.71
C THR A 94 2.93 -4.58 13.61
N SER A 95 2.78 -4.43 14.93
CA SER A 95 3.75 -4.96 15.87
C SER A 95 3.81 -6.48 15.74
N PRO A 96 4.92 -7.04 15.21
CA PRO A 96 5.00 -8.47 15.00
C PRO A 96 5.20 -9.20 16.32
N GLY A 97 4.51 -10.32 16.41
CA GLY A 97 4.76 -11.23 17.52
C GLY A 97 4.65 -10.60 18.89
N GLU A 98 3.92 -9.55 18.97
CA GLU A 98 3.73 -8.88 20.23
C GLU A 98 3.12 -9.87 21.19
N PRO A 99 3.91 -10.42 22.08
CA PRO A 99 3.35 -11.40 22.99
C PRO A 99 2.36 -10.68 23.86
N GLY A 100 1.23 -10.73 23.47
CA GLY A 100 0.07 -10.17 24.18
C GLY A 100 0.40 -9.34 25.30
#